data_b84b8d86c856087b403d0fd27da1e564
#
_entry.id   b84b8d86c856087b403d0fd27da1e564
#
_cell.length_a   1.000
_cell.length_b   1.000
_cell.length_c   1.000
_cell.angle_alpha   90.00
_cell.angle_beta   90.00
_cell.angle_gamma   90.00
#
_symmetry.space_group_name_H-M   'P 1'
#
loop_
_entity.id
_entity.type
_entity.pdbx_description
1 polymer ?
#
loop_
_entity_poly.entity_id
_entity_poly.type
_entity_poly.pdbx_seq_one_letter_code
_entity_poly.pdbx_strand_id
1 'polypeptide(L)'
;MVTVLAFIVAILILVSLHEFGHYIVARLCGVKVLRFSIGFGKPFLKKKRGDTEWCLAPVPLGGYVKMVDTREGNVAAKDLPYAFDKQHPAKRIAIVAAGPLTNLALAILLFGLSFSFGVTEIRPYVGTVEPSSIAAQAGFEPGDKILSVNNTAVEDWAQARTEIVLNIEAGRVNVEVQKENGKNALRIIDIAGTPQAGKVAKEEGHIGILPFKITNHIGMVIAGSPAEQAGLKKGDKLLMADGRSIENWIEWAELFRSSPGQKIAVQYERDGAVMTTSVRPDSEELSDGTLIGRVGVAASTDEAWRQKVSHHYVPSVSEAFKMGWEKTQNYSVMMVKFFGKLLTGQASLSHISGPLTIADVAGKTASIGVQSYLEFLALVSISLGIMNLLPVPVLDGGHLVYYAAEWIRGKPLSERVQMLGVRFGLAVMLMLMMVAFFNDITRIFG
;
A
#
# COMPACT_ATOMS: atom_id res chain seq x y z
N MET A 1 -16.48 -3.15 16.67
CA MET A 1 -17.61 -3.41 15.75
C MET A 1 -17.37 -2.84 14.35
N VAL A 2 -17.00 -1.57 14.21
CA VAL A 2 -16.73 -0.94 12.90
C VAL A 2 -15.68 -1.72 12.08
N THR A 3 -14.56 -2.12 12.70
CA THR A 3 -13.48 -2.89 12.06
C THR A 3 -13.98 -4.19 11.40
N VAL A 4 -14.73 -4.99 12.15
CA VAL A 4 -15.25 -6.27 11.65
C VAL A 4 -16.25 -6.05 10.52
N LEU A 5 -17.15 -5.08 10.67
CA LEU A 5 -18.14 -4.75 9.64
C LEU A 5 -17.45 -4.24 8.36
N ALA A 6 -16.52 -3.29 8.49
CA ALA A 6 -15.76 -2.75 7.36
C ALA A 6 -15.00 -3.87 6.62
N PHE A 7 -14.32 -4.76 7.35
CA PHE A 7 -13.62 -5.89 6.75
C PHE A 7 -14.56 -6.84 6.00
N ILE A 8 -15.69 -7.22 6.62
CA ILE A 8 -16.68 -8.10 5.97
C ILE A 8 -17.23 -7.44 4.70
N VAL A 9 -17.59 -6.15 4.74
CA VAL A 9 -18.08 -5.41 3.58
C VAL A 9 -17.01 -5.36 2.48
N ALA A 10 -15.74 -5.10 2.83
CA ALA A 10 -14.64 -5.10 1.88
C ALA A 10 -14.53 -6.45 1.15
N ILE A 11 -14.43 -7.54 1.90
CA ILE A 11 -14.31 -8.88 1.31
C ILE A 11 -15.53 -9.22 0.45
N LEU A 12 -16.75 -8.95 0.93
CA LEU A 12 -17.96 -9.22 0.18
C LEU A 12 -17.99 -8.49 -1.17
N ILE A 13 -17.66 -7.19 -1.20
CA ILE A 13 -17.62 -6.41 -2.42
C ILE A 13 -16.55 -6.93 -3.38
N LEU A 14 -15.31 -7.04 -2.89
CA LEU A 14 -14.16 -7.35 -3.74
C LEU A 14 -14.24 -8.74 -4.35
N VAL A 15 -14.61 -9.74 -3.53
CA VAL A 15 -14.72 -11.12 -3.99
C VAL A 15 -15.97 -11.31 -4.86
N SER A 16 -17.10 -10.72 -4.49
CA SER A 16 -18.32 -10.88 -5.30
C SER A 16 -18.14 -10.31 -6.70
N LEU A 17 -17.46 -9.17 -6.84
CA LEU A 17 -17.18 -8.57 -8.15
C LEU A 17 -16.13 -9.34 -8.93
N HIS A 18 -15.13 -9.92 -8.27
CA HIS A 18 -14.19 -10.84 -8.87
C HIS A 18 -14.92 -12.04 -9.49
N GLU A 19 -15.72 -12.75 -8.72
CA GLU A 19 -16.52 -13.88 -9.20
C GLU A 19 -17.50 -13.46 -10.30
N PHE A 20 -18.05 -12.25 -10.19
CA PHE A 20 -18.97 -11.72 -11.21
C PHE A 20 -18.27 -11.48 -12.55
N GLY A 21 -16.97 -11.12 -12.54
CA GLY A 21 -16.14 -11.07 -13.74
C GLY A 21 -16.11 -12.41 -14.47
N HIS A 22 -15.79 -13.49 -13.77
CA HIS A 22 -15.81 -14.85 -14.32
C HIS A 22 -17.20 -15.22 -14.87
N TYR A 23 -18.24 -14.92 -14.10
CA TYR A 23 -19.64 -15.22 -14.48
C TYR A 23 -20.04 -14.54 -15.79
N ILE A 24 -19.80 -13.22 -15.91
CA ILE A 24 -20.17 -12.47 -17.11
C ILE A 24 -19.47 -13.04 -18.35
N VAL A 25 -18.14 -13.19 -18.27
CA VAL A 25 -17.36 -13.63 -19.43
C VAL A 25 -17.65 -15.09 -19.77
N ALA A 26 -17.92 -15.97 -18.78
CA ALA A 26 -18.37 -17.33 -19.03
C ALA A 26 -19.67 -17.33 -19.85
N ARG A 27 -20.64 -16.52 -19.46
CA ARG A 27 -21.92 -16.39 -20.18
C ARG A 27 -21.73 -15.84 -21.60
N LEU A 28 -20.89 -14.83 -21.77
CA LEU A 28 -20.56 -14.25 -23.10
C LEU A 28 -19.85 -15.26 -23.99
N CYS A 29 -19.01 -16.13 -23.44
CA CYS A 29 -18.32 -17.21 -24.15
C CYS A 29 -19.23 -18.42 -24.47
N GLY A 30 -20.48 -18.41 -24.01
CA GLY A 30 -21.45 -19.49 -24.22
C GLY A 30 -21.29 -20.65 -23.22
N VAL A 31 -20.59 -20.47 -22.12
CA VAL A 31 -20.47 -21.46 -21.05
C VAL A 31 -21.68 -21.40 -20.14
N LYS A 32 -22.23 -22.56 -19.79
CA LYS A 32 -23.35 -22.68 -18.89
C LYS A 32 -22.89 -22.62 -17.44
N VAL A 33 -23.36 -21.61 -16.70
CA VAL A 33 -23.07 -21.44 -15.27
C VAL A 33 -24.21 -22.06 -14.45
N LEU A 34 -23.85 -23.01 -13.60
CA LEU A 34 -24.78 -23.75 -12.75
C LEU A 34 -25.06 -23.02 -11.43
N ARG A 35 -24.01 -22.42 -10.85
CA ARG A 35 -24.14 -21.72 -9.57
C ARG A 35 -23.19 -20.53 -9.49
N PHE A 36 -23.70 -19.45 -8.93
CA PHE A 36 -22.94 -18.28 -8.48
C PHE A 36 -23.15 -18.17 -6.96
N SER A 37 -22.09 -18.28 -6.18
CA SER A 37 -22.17 -18.22 -4.72
C SER A 37 -21.32 -17.11 -4.15
N ILE A 38 -21.92 -16.27 -3.30
CA ILE A 38 -21.23 -15.34 -2.41
C ILE A 38 -21.08 -16.06 -1.07
N GLY A 39 -19.86 -16.28 -0.64
CA GLY A 39 -19.54 -17.05 0.54
C GLY A 39 -19.42 -18.56 0.31
N PHE A 40 -18.87 -19.24 1.31
CA PHE A 40 -18.74 -20.70 1.37
C PHE A 40 -19.68 -21.31 2.38
N GLY A 41 -19.92 -22.64 2.23
CA GLY A 41 -20.75 -23.43 3.11
C GLY A 41 -22.15 -23.68 2.57
N LYS A 42 -23.05 -24.14 3.45
CA LYS A 42 -24.44 -24.46 3.07
C LYS A 42 -25.23 -23.15 2.88
N PRO A 43 -25.66 -22.82 1.64
CA PRO A 43 -26.36 -21.56 1.39
C PRO A 43 -27.64 -21.45 2.19
N PHE A 44 -27.84 -20.27 2.82
CA PHE A 44 -29.08 -19.96 3.53
C PHE A 44 -30.10 -19.20 2.66
N LEU A 45 -29.62 -18.56 1.58
CA LEU A 45 -30.48 -17.99 0.54
C LEU A 45 -30.11 -18.62 -0.82
N LYS A 46 -31.13 -19.02 -1.57
CA LYS A 46 -31.01 -19.56 -2.91
C LYS A 46 -32.10 -19.00 -3.81
N LYS A 47 -31.72 -18.55 -4.99
CA LYS A 47 -32.66 -18.10 -6.01
C LYS A 47 -32.20 -18.58 -7.38
N LYS A 48 -33.01 -19.37 -8.06
CA LYS A 48 -32.72 -19.79 -9.42
C LYS A 48 -33.20 -18.73 -10.42
N ARG A 49 -32.32 -18.34 -11.35
CA ARG A 49 -32.64 -17.44 -12.47
C ARG A 49 -32.03 -18.00 -13.75
N GLY A 50 -32.85 -18.45 -14.65
CA GLY A 50 -32.42 -19.22 -15.83
C GLY A 50 -31.73 -20.51 -15.43
N ASP A 51 -30.55 -20.77 -15.97
CA ASP A 51 -29.73 -21.94 -15.65
C ASP A 51 -28.92 -21.80 -14.36
N THR A 52 -28.79 -20.60 -13.84
CA THR A 52 -27.90 -20.30 -12.71
C THR A 52 -28.66 -20.25 -11.37
N GLU A 53 -28.17 -20.96 -10.36
CA GLU A 53 -28.58 -20.85 -8.96
C GLU A 53 -27.72 -19.79 -8.28
N TRP A 54 -28.30 -18.69 -7.83
CA TRP A 54 -27.68 -17.64 -7.07
C TRP A 54 -27.76 -17.98 -5.59
N CYS A 55 -26.61 -18.01 -4.90
CA CYS A 55 -26.52 -18.44 -3.52
C CYS A 55 -25.85 -17.38 -2.65
N LEU A 56 -26.31 -17.27 -1.39
CA LEU A 56 -25.62 -16.58 -0.33
C LEU A 56 -25.34 -17.57 0.80
N ALA A 57 -24.08 -17.68 1.21
CA ALA A 57 -23.60 -18.64 2.17
C ALA A 57 -22.97 -17.94 3.40
N PRO A 58 -22.90 -18.61 4.58
CA PRO A 58 -22.60 -17.96 5.86
C PRO A 58 -21.14 -17.58 6.05
N VAL A 59 -20.19 -18.17 5.32
CA VAL A 59 -18.76 -17.87 5.46
C VAL A 59 -18.34 -16.85 4.39
N PRO A 60 -18.24 -15.53 4.73
CA PRO A 60 -18.05 -14.47 3.75
C PRO A 60 -16.59 -14.28 3.32
N LEU A 61 -15.77 -15.33 3.37
CA LEU A 61 -14.34 -15.28 3.05
C LEU A 61 -14.03 -15.63 1.59
N GLY A 62 -15.02 -15.59 0.71
CA GLY A 62 -14.83 -15.94 -0.70
C GLY A 62 -16.14 -16.11 -1.45
N GLY A 63 -16.05 -16.64 -2.66
CA GLY A 63 -17.17 -17.00 -3.50
C GLY A 63 -16.75 -18.05 -4.51
N TYR A 64 -17.63 -18.45 -5.39
CA TYR A 64 -17.29 -19.30 -6.53
C TYR A 64 -18.34 -19.26 -7.63
N VAL A 65 -17.87 -19.46 -8.85
CA VAL A 65 -18.69 -19.65 -10.04
C VAL A 65 -18.57 -21.10 -10.48
N LYS A 66 -19.63 -21.89 -10.33
CA LYS A 66 -19.67 -23.28 -10.81
C LYS A 66 -20.19 -23.31 -12.23
N MET A 67 -19.33 -23.73 -13.14
CA MET A 67 -19.66 -23.93 -14.57
C MET A 67 -19.95 -25.38 -14.83
N VAL A 68 -20.56 -25.70 -15.99
CA VAL A 68 -20.63 -27.08 -16.50
C VAL A 68 -19.23 -27.51 -16.91
N ASP A 69 -18.74 -28.60 -16.36
CA ASP A 69 -17.40 -29.17 -16.64
C ASP A 69 -17.48 -30.71 -16.61
N THR A 70 -17.00 -31.38 -17.66
CA THR A 70 -17.08 -32.85 -17.77
C THR A 70 -16.14 -33.57 -16.83
N ARG A 71 -15.18 -32.86 -16.23
CA ARG A 71 -14.24 -33.41 -15.24
C ARG A 71 -14.85 -33.49 -13.84
N GLU A 72 -15.92 -32.75 -13.58
CA GLU A 72 -16.57 -32.70 -12.26
C GLU A 72 -17.76 -33.64 -12.11
N GLY A 73 -18.06 -34.44 -13.12
CA GLY A 73 -19.15 -35.45 -13.08
C GLY A 73 -19.85 -35.65 -14.42
N ASN A 74 -20.94 -36.43 -14.40
CA ASN A 74 -21.70 -36.72 -15.60
C ASN A 74 -22.49 -35.51 -16.07
N VAL A 75 -22.17 -35.01 -17.25
CA VAL A 75 -22.85 -33.90 -17.93
C VAL A 75 -23.87 -34.45 -18.90
N ALA A 76 -25.10 -33.94 -18.85
CA ALA A 76 -26.14 -34.32 -19.82
C ALA A 76 -25.71 -33.98 -21.25
N ALA A 77 -26.04 -34.85 -22.23
CA ALA A 77 -25.61 -34.68 -23.62
C ALA A 77 -25.95 -33.30 -24.20
N LYS A 78 -27.10 -32.75 -23.85
CA LYS A 78 -27.55 -31.41 -24.25
C LYS A 78 -26.67 -30.26 -23.72
N ASP A 79 -25.94 -30.46 -22.64
CA ASP A 79 -25.12 -29.44 -21.95
C ASP A 79 -23.62 -29.56 -22.33
N LEU A 80 -23.20 -30.62 -23.02
CA LEU A 80 -21.82 -30.84 -23.46
C LEU A 80 -21.25 -29.68 -24.33
N PRO A 81 -22.00 -29.07 -25.25
CA PRO A 81 -21.49 -27.96 -26.05
C PRO A 81 -21.21 -26.71 -25.22
N TYR A 82 -21.83 -26.60 -24.05
CA TYR A 82 -21.73 -25.47 -23.12
C TYR A 82 -20.77 -25.74 -21.94
N ALA A 83 -20.07 -26.89 -21.95
CA ALA A 83 -19.11 -27.26 -20.93
C ALA A 83 -17.82 -26.43 -21.07
N PHE A 84 -17.31 -25.94 -19.93
CA PHE A 84 -16.11 -25.10 -19.86
C PHE A 84 -14.86 -25.80 -20.43
N ASP A 85 -14.64 -27.07 -20.05
CA ASP A 85 -13.49 -27.86 -20.51
C ASP A 85 -13.53 -28.20 -22.01
N LYS A 86 -14.69 -28.11 -22.65
CA LYS A 86 -14.85 -28.32 -24.11
C LYS A 86 -14.69 -27.05 -24.94
N GLN A 87 -14.57 -25.88 -24.26
CA GLN A 87 -14.37 -24.62 -24.99
C GLN A 87 -12.93 -24.48 -25.49
N HIS A 88 -12.76 -23.73 -26.56
CA HIS A 88 -11.44 -23.37 -27.07
C HIS A 88 -10.58 -22.71 -25.97
N PRO A 89 -9.27 -23.02 -25.90
CA PRO A 89 -8.39 -22.45 -24.84
C PRO A 89 -8.48 -20.93 -24.69
N ALA A 90 -8.58 -20.17 -25.78
CA ALA A 90 -8.74 -18.71 -25.73
C ALA A 90 -9.98 -18.27 -24.94
N LYS A 91 -11.12 -18.96 -25.06
CA LYS A 91 -12.33 -18.66 -24.28
C LYS A 91 -12.10 -18.96 -22.80
N ARG A 92 -11.42 -20.08 -22.49
CA ARG A 92 -11.08 -20.45 -21.12
C ARG A 92 -10.13 -19.44 -20.47
N ILE A 93 -9.12 -18.98 -21.23
CA ILE A 93 -8.22 -17.89 -20.80
C ILE A 93 -9.03 -16.61 -20.52
N ALA A 94 -9.91 -16.19 -21.43
CA ALA A 94 -10.73 -15.00 -21.24
C ALA A 94 -11.61 -15.09 -19.98
N ILE A 95 -12.24 -16.25 -19.73
CA ILE A 95 -13.09 -16.49 -18.57
C ILE A 95 -12.27 -16.38 -17.28
N VAL A 96 -11.11 -17.03 -17.23
CA VAL A 96 -10.28 -17.04 -16.02
C VAL A 96 -9.60 -15.69 -15.79
N ALA A 97 -9.15 -15.00 -16.82
CA ALA A 97 -8.59 -13.65 -16.66
C ALA A 97 -9.63 -12.61 -16.22
N ALA A 98 -10.91 -12.86 -16.45
CA ALA A 98 -11.97 -11.89 -16.21
C ALA A 98 -12.11 -11.50 -14.70
N GLY A 99 -11.93 -12.44 -13.78
CA GLY A 99 -11.94 -12.13 -12.35
C GLY A 99 -10.89 -11.09 -11.95
N PRO A 100 -9.60 -11.40 -12.14
CA PRO A 100 -8.52 -10.45 -11.87
C PRO A 100 -8.66 -9.10 -12.58
N LEU A 101 -9.04 -9.10 -13.86
CA LEU A 101 -9.25 -7.87 -14.62
C LEU A 101 -10.42 -7.05 -14.08
N THR A 102 -11.47 -7.69 -13.58
CA THR A 102 -12.59 -7.00 -12.93
C THR A 102 -12.11 -6.31 -11.66
N ASN A 103 -11.21 -6.91 -10.88
CA ASN A 103 -10.64 -6.27 -9.70
C ASN A 103 -9.78 -5.04 -10.07
N LEU A 104 -9.00 -5.10 -11.14
CA LEU A 104 -8.25 -3.93 -11.62
C LEU A 104 -9.19 -2.83 -12.13
N ALA A 105 -10.24 -3.18 -12.87
CA ALA A 105 -11.26 -2.21 -13.30
C ALA A 105 -12.01 -1.59 -12.11
N LEU A 106 -12.32 -2.39 -11.09
CA LEU A 106 -12.92 -1.92 -9.85
C LEU A 106 -12.01 -0.93 -9.12
N ALA A 107 -10.71 -1.19 -9.08
CA ALA A 107 -9.75 -0.27 -8.45
C ALA A 107 -9.75 1.11 -9.14
N ILE A 108 -9.80 1.14 -10.48
CA ILE A 108 -9.91 2.39 -11.24
C ILE A 108 -11.19 3.13 -10.87
N LEU A 109 -12.31 2.41 -10.80
CA LEU A 109 -13.59 2.98 -10.40
C LEU A 109 -13.54 3.56 -8.98
N LEU A 110 -13.00 2.81 -8.02
CA LEU A 110 -12.92 3.22 -6.62
C LEU A 110 -12.00 4.42 -6.41
N PHE A 111 -10.83 4.46 -7.06
CA PHE A 111 -9.96 5.64 -7.03
C PHE A 111 -10.61 6.84 -7.72
N GLY A 112 -11.22 6.65 -8.90
CA GLY A 112 -11.94 7.72 -9.59
C GLY A 112 -13.05 8.32 -8.73
N LEU A 113 -13.83 7.47 -8.05
CA LEU A 113 -14.83 7.92 -7.10
C LEU A 113 -14.19 8.62 -5.89
N SER A 114 -13.10 8.09 -5.33
CA SER A 114 -12.38 8.73 -4.23
C SER A 114 -11.90 10.13 -4.61
N PHE A 115 -11.27 10.28 -5.76
CA PHE A 115 -10.75 11.57 -6.23
C PHE A 115 -11.85 12.58 -6.55
N SER A 116 -13.06 12.12 -6.89
CA SER A 116 -14.20 13.01 -7.10
C SER A 116 -14.66 13.74 -5.83
N PHE A 117 -14.24 13.29 -4.62
CA PHE A 117 -14.44 14.01 -3.37
C PHE A 117 -13.41 15.13 -3.16
N GLY A 118 -12.41 15.23 -4.00
CA GLY A 118 -11.29 16.17 -3.93
C GLY A 118 -9.96 15.48 -3.67
N VAL A 119 -8.90 16.14 -4.11
CA VAL A 119 -7.51 15.69 -3.96
C VAL A 119 -6.71 16.78 -3.28
N THR A 120 -5.85 16.38 -2.36
CA THR A 120 -4.87 17.29 -1.77
C THR A 120 -3.50 16.98 -2.32
N GLU A 121 -2.99 17.88 -3.13
CA GLU A 121 -1.63 17.84 -3.63
C GLU A 121 -0.71 18.67 -2.76
N ILE A 122 0.51 18.20 -2.59
CA ILE A 122 1.55 18.93 -1.87
C ILE A 122 2.44 19.59 -2.91
N ARG A 123 2.42 20.93 -2.95
CA ARG A 123 3.29 21.70 -3.83
C ARG A 123 4.77 21.44 -3.54
N PRO A 124 5.66 21.51 -4.51
CA PRO A 124 7.06 21.10 -4.38
C PRO A 124 7.91 22.14 -3.62
N TYR A 125 7.49 22.50 -2.41
CA TYR A 125 8.25 23.39 -1.52
C TYR A 125 9.02 22.58 -0.47
N VAL A 126 10.25 22.99 -0.21
CA VAL A 126 11.05 22.48 0.90
C VAL A 126 10.61 23.18 2.19
N GLY A 127 10.01 22.44 3.11
CA GLY A 127 9.60 22.96 4.42
C GLY A 127 10.68 22.79 5.48
N THR A 128 11.27 21.60 5.55
CA THR A 128 12.36 21.28 6.51
C THR A 128 13.53 20.69 5.75
N VAL A 129 14.74 21.09 6.13
CA VAL A 129 16.01 20.48 5.71
C VAL A 129 16.65 19.87 6.93
N GLU A 130 16.95 18.58 6.90
CA GLU A 130 17.60 17.87 7.99
C GLU A 130 19.07 18.30 8.13
N PRO A 131 19.55 18.62 9.33
CA PRO A 131 20.94 18.96 9.55
C PRO A 131 21.88 17.86 9.06
N SER A 132 23.01 18.26 8.48
CA SER A 132 24.05 17.34 7.98
C SER A 132 23.58 16.36 6.89
N SER A 133 22.37 16.51 6.36
CA SER A 133 21.82 15.66 5.30
C SER A 133 22.47 15.96 3.94
N ILE A 134 22.23 15.08 2.98
CA ILE A 134 22.66 15.29 1.58
C ILE A 134 22.08 16.59 1.03
N ALA A 135 20.82 16.90 1.35
CA ALA A 135 20.17 18.13 0.92
C ALA A 135 20.79 19.38 1.57
N ALA A 136 21.16 19.31 2.86
CA ALA A 136 21.87 20.40 3.53
C ALA A 136 23.22 20.66 2.86
N GLN A 137 23.97 19.61 2.53
CA GLN A 137 25.24 19.71 1.80
C GLN A 137 25.07 20.25 0.37
N ALA A 138 23.96 19.90 -0.31
CA ALA A 138 23.59 20.45 -1.61
C ALA A 138 23.09 21.89 -1.55
N GLY A 139 22.97 22.46 -0.34
CA GLY A 139 22.57 23.85 -0.09
C GLY A 139 21.07 24.13 -0.20
N PHE A 140 20.21 23.10 -0.06
CA PHE A 140 18.76 23.34 0.07
C PHE A 140 18.44 24.18 1.32
N GLU A 141 17.46 25.06 1.17
CA GLU A 141 17.00 25.94 2.25
C GLU A 141 15.47 25.79 2.44
N PRO A 142 14.97 25.89 3.69
CA PRO A 142 13.53 26.02 3.89
C PRO A 142 12.97 27.19 3.10
N GLY A 143 11.90 26.96 2.33
CA GLY A 143 11.31 27.93 1.45
C GLY A 143 11.64 27.74 -0.04
N ASP A 144 12.65 26.94 -0.37
CA ASP A 144 12.95 26.59 -1.75
C ASP A 144 11.74 25.91 -2.43
N LYS A 145 11.29 26.42 -3.57
CA LYS A 145 10.31 25.76 -4.43
C LYS A 145 11.05 25.03 -5.53
N ILE A 146 10.94 23.71 -5.60
CA ILE A 146 11.54 22.90 -6.66
C ILE A 146 10.79 23.19 -7.97
N LEU A 147 11.53 23.56 -9.01
CA LEU A 147 10.99 23.87 -10.35
C LEU A 147 11.24 22.70 -11.31
N SER A 148 12.46 22.13 -11.27
CA SER A 148 12.83 21.02 -12.13
C SER A 148 13.90 20.14 -11.49
N VAL A 149 13.98 18.89 -11.94
CA VAL A 149 15.01 17.92 -11.59
C VAL A 149 15.62 17.41 -12.90
N ASN A 150 16.94 17.62 -13.10
CA ASN A 150 17.63 17.30 -14.35
C ASN A 150 16.87 17.77 -15.59
N ASN A 151 16.38 19.03 -15.58
CA ASN A 151 15.58 19.66 -16.62
C ASN A 151 14.15 19.11 -16.80
N THR A 152 13.72 18.11 -16.03
CA THR A 152 12.32 17.66 -15.99
C THR A 152 11.55 18.58 -15.03
N ALA A 153 10.59 19.35 -15.54
CA ALA A 153 9.73 20.20 -14.73
C ALA A 153 8.90 19.36 -13.76
N VAL A 154 8.70 19.85 -12.53
CA VAL A 154 7.89 19.20 -11.51
C VAL A 154 6.79 20.12 -11.00
N GLU A 155 5.61 19.58 -10.80
CA GLU A 155 4.42 20.33 -10.41
C GLU A 155 4.07 20.10 -8.92
N ASP A 156 4.37 18.92 -8.40
CA ASP A 156 4.08 18.54 -7.03
C ASP A 156 5.29 17.86 -6.33
N TRP A 157 5.15 17.67 -5.03
CA TRP A 157 6.18 17.05 -4.18
C TRP A 157 6.46 15.58 -4.54
N ALA A 158 5.42 14.83 -4.88
CA ALA A 158 5.57 13.40 -5.18
C ALA A 158 6.36 13.22 -6.48
N GLN A 159 6.09 14.06 -7.50
CA GLN A 159 6.83 14.07 -8.74
C GLN A 159 8.29 14.50 -8.53
N ALA A 160 8.53 15.57 -7.74
CA ALA A 160 9.88 16.01 -7.42
C ALA A 160 10.70 14.90 -6.74
N ARG A 161 10.11 14.21 -5.76
CA ARG A 161 10.74 13.07 -5.08
C ARG A 161 11.03 11.93 -6.05
N THR A 162 10.07 11.57 -6.89
CA THR A 162 10.22 10.49 -7.88
C THR A 162 11.37 10.79 -8.85
N GLU A 163 11.44 12.00 -9.38
CA GLU A 163 12.52 12.41 -10.30
C GLU A 163 13.89 12.40 -9.61
N ILE A 164 13.98 12.82 -8.36
CA ILE A 164 15.22 12.71 -7.58
C ILE A 164 15.63 11.24 -7.45
N VAL A 165 14.71 10.35 -7.04
CA VAL A 165 15.00 8.92 -6.85
C VAL A 165 15.46 8.25 -8.14
N LEU A 166 14.77 8.51 -9.25
CA LEU A 166 15.09 7.92 -10.56
C LEU A 166 16.49 8.33 -11.05
N ASN A 167 16.94 9.52 -10.69
CA ASN A 167 18.21 10.06 -11.16
C ASN A 167 19.36 9.91 -10.17
N ILE A 168 19.09 9.50 -8.91
CA ILE A 168 20.09 9.47 -7.84
C ILE A 168 21.19 8.42 -8.07
N GLU A 169 20.86 7.32 -8.78
CA GLU A 169 21.84 6.27 -9.12
C GLU A 169 22.94 6.75 -10.06
N ALA A 170 22.67 7.80 -10.85
CA ALA A 170 23.67 8.46 -11.68
C ALA A 170 24.72 9.24 -10.85
N GLY A 171 24.47 9.36 -9.52
CA GLY A 171 25.36 9.98 -8.55
C GLY A 171 25.32 11.49 -8.53
N ARG A 172 24.78 12.15 -9.55
CA ARG A 172 24.64 13.62 -9.61
C ARG A 172 23.28 14.01 -10.12
N VAL A 173 22.55 14.80 -9.31
CA VAL A 173 21.22 15.31 -9.65
C VAL A 173 21.22 16.84 -9.54
N ASN A 174 20.83 17.51 -10.61
CA ASN A 174 20.68 18.96 -10.63
C ASN A 174 19.22 19.33 -10.34
N VAL A 175 18.99 20.11 -9.30
CA VAL A 175 17.64 20.54 -8.90
C VAL A 175 17.58 22.06 -9.00
N GLU A 176 16.78 22.56 -9.93
CA GLU A 176 16.50 23.98 -10.02
C GLU A 176 15.43 24.36 -9.03
N VAL A 177 15.69 25.39 -8.22
CA VAL A 177 14.76 25.87 -7.20
C VAL A 177 14.54 27.37 -7.33
N GLN A 178 13.36 27.84 -6.92
CA GLN A 178 13.08 29.25 -6.69
C GLN A 178 13.12 29.51 -5.19
N LYS A 179 14.01 30.39 -4.77
CA LYS A 179 14.12 30.83 -3.37
C LYS A 179 12.92 31.70 -2.94
N GLU A 180 12.72 31.85 -1.64
CA GLU A 180 11.64 32.70 -1.10
C GLU A 180 11.66 34.16 -1.62
N ASN A 181 12.85 34.65 -1.96
CA ASN A 181 13.02 35.99 -2.57
C ASN A 181 12.73 36.06 -4.09
N GLY A 182 12.22 34.96 -4.67
CA GLY A 182 11.88 34.86 -6.09
C GLY A 182 13.06 34.57 -7.03
N LYS A 183 14.32 34.55 -6.55
CA LYS A 183 15.48 34.23 -7.39
C LYS A 183 15.64 32.74 -7.60
N ASN A 184 15.97 32.33 -8.81
CA ASN A 184 16.31 30.93 -9.10
C ASN A 184 17.73 30.62 -8.61
N ALA A 185 17.91 29.38 -8.15
CA ALA A 185 19.17 28.81 -7.73
C ALA A 185 19.26 27.35 -8.17
N LEU A 186 20.48 26.85 -8.31
CA LEU A 186 20.74 25.44 -8.61
C LEU A 186 21.23 24.75 -7.34
N ARG A 187 20.59 23.64 -6.98
CA ARG A 187 21.02 22.74 -5.91
C ARG A 187 21.60 21.49 -6.55
N ILE A 188 22.82 21.16 -6.23
CA ILE A 188 23.51 20.01 -6.83
C ILE A 188 23.65 18.93 -5.77
N ILE A 189 22.93 17.84 -5.95
CA ILE A 189 23.10 16.62 -5.16
C ILE A 189 24.20 15.84 -5.84
N ASP A 190 25.37 15.74 -5.19
CA ASP A 190 26.53 15.02 -5.72
C ASP A 190 26.94 13.92 -4.70
N ILE A 191 26.55 12.70 -5.00
CA ILE A 191 26.84 11.52 -4.19
C ILE A 191 27.50 10.41 -5.04
N ALA A 192 28.06 10.81 -6.17
CA ALA A 192 28.71 9.90 -7.10
C ALA A 192 29.79 9.07 -6.41
N GLY A 193 29.71 7.73 -6.54
CA GLY A 193 30.68 6.81 -5.97
C GLY A 193 30.69 6.72 -4.44
N THR A 194 29.72 7.33 -3.75
CA THR A 194 29.59 7.23 -2.30
C THR A 194 28.67 6.07 -1.89
N PRO A 195 28.85 5.46 -0.70
CA PRO A 195 27.91 4.48 -0.15
C PRO A 195 26.51 5.04 0.05
N GLN A 196 26.38 6.36 0.18
CA GLN A 196 25.12 7.06 0.36
C GLN A 196 24.19 6.95 -0.85
N ALA A 197 24.73 6.88 -2.09
CA ALA A 197 23.90 6.71 -3.30
C ALA A 197 23.01 5.45 -3.21
N GLY A 198 23.61 4.33 -2.84
CA GLY A 198 22.86 3.07 -2.66
C GLY A 198 21.91 3.10 -1.45
N LYS A 199 22.26 3.84 -0.40
CA LYS A 199 21.39 4.02 0.78
C LYS A 199 20.16 4.84 0.43
N VAL A 200 20.33 5.98 -0.24
CA VAL A 200 19.22 6.86 -0.65
C VAL A 200 18.27 6.15 -1.61
N ALA A 201 18.79 5.37 -2.57
CA ALA A 201 17.96 4.57 -3.46
C ALA A 201 17.12 3.51 -2.71
N LYS A 202 17.64 2.94 -1.62
CA LYS A 202 16.93 1.98 -0.76
C LYS A 202 15.92 2.65 0.18
N GLU A 203 16.20 3.86 0.64
CA GLU A 203 15.36 4.64 1.56
C GLU A 203 14.34 5.50 0.82
N GLU A 204 13.87 5.08 -0.35
CA GLU A 204 12.88 5.77 -1.18
C GLU A 204 13.25 7.23 -1.52
N GLY A 205 14.54 7.53 -1.68
CA GLY A 205 15.03 8.83 -2.08
C GLY A 205 15.00 9.88 -0.96
N HIS A 206 15.08 9.46 0.29
CA HIS A 206 15.20 10.38 1.41
C HIS A 206 16.59 11.04 1.40
N ILE A 207 16.63 12.30 0.98
CA ILE A 207 17.85 13.11 0.92
C ILE A 207 17.94 14.13 2.07
N GLY A 208 16.98 14.10 2.99
CA GLY A 208 16.90 15.01 4.14
C GLY A 208 16.10 16.28 3.87
N ILE A 209 15.12 16.25 2.96
CA ILE A 209 14.12 17.31 2.79
C ILE A 209 12.71 16.80 3.03
N LEU A 210 11.90 17.65 3.65
CA LEU A 210 10.48 17.39 3.89
C LEU A 210 9.64 18.57 3.37
N PRO A 211 8.41 18.31 2.88
CA PRO A 211 7.56 19.39 2.35
C PRO A 211 6.97 20.28 3.45
N PHE A 212 6.90 19.78 4.69
CA PHE A 212 6.32 20.50 5.82
C PHE A 212 7.39 21.12 6.71
N LYS A 213 7.12 22.30 7.25
CA LYS A 213 7.93 22.88 8.34
C LYS A 213 7.58 22.17 9.63
N ILE A 214 8.54 21.39 10.16
CA ILE A 214 8.43 20.72 11.45
C ILE A 214 8.75 21.72 12.54
N THR A 215 7.94 21.74 13.61
CA THR A 215 8.14 22.61 14.78
C THR A 215 8.58 21.78 16.00
N ASN A 216 9.12 22.45 17.02
CA ASN A 216 9.47 21.82 18.31
C ASN A 216 8.25 21.57 19.21
N HIS A 217 7.03 21.63 18.65
CA HIS A 217 5.82 21.29 19.39
C HIS A 217 5.46 19.82 19.19
N ILE A 218 4.97 19.21 20.25
CA ILE A 218 4.41 17.86 20.18
C ILE A 218 3.08 17.90 19.42
N GLY A 219 3.00 17.25 18.28
CA GLY A 219 1.78 17.12 17.47
C GLY A 219 0.88 15.98 17.94
N MET A 220 1.49 14.89 18.42
CA MET A 220 0.77 13.71 18.88
C MET A 220 1.59 12.99 19.97
N VAL A 221 0.87 12.41 20.94
CA VAL A 221 1.43 11.49 21.95
C VAL A 221 0.68 10.16 21.78
N ILE A 222 1.42 9.07 21.71
CA ILE A 222 0.85 7.72 21.58
C ILE A 222 0.42 7.24 22.97
N ALA A 223 -0.80 6.70 23.08
CA ALA A 223 -1.31 6.16 24.33
C ALA A 223 -0.44 5.00 24.85
N GLY A 224 -0.18 4.96 26.13
CA GLY A 224 0.68 3.98 26.79
C GLY A 224 2.18 4.23 26.63
N SER A 225 2.59 5.21 25.83
CA SER A 225 4.01 5.49 25.55
C SER A 225 4.76 6.14 26.72
N PRO A 226 6.10 6.08 26.72
CA PRO A 226 6.94 6.79 27.68
C PRO A 226 6.65 8.29 27.78
N ALA A 227 6.29 8.93 26.68
CA ALA A 227 5.94 10.35 26.69
C ALA A 227 4.63 10.61 27.44
N GLU A 228 3.61 9.78 27.24
CA GLU A 228 2.35 9.89 28.00
C GLU A 228 2.58 9.64 29.50
N GLN A 229 3.37 8.61 29.84
CA GLN A 229 3.73 8.30 31.22
C GLN A 229 4.50 9.44 31.89
N ALA A 230 5.31 10.17 31.12
CA ALA A 230 6.01 11.36 31.57
C ALA A 230 5.11 12.61 31.65
N GLY A 231 3.84 12.51 31.28
CA GLY A 231 2.86 13.60 31.31
C GLY A 231 2.98 14.61 30.19
N LEU A 232 3.74 14.30 29.11
CA LEU A 232 3.80 15.13 27.91
C LEU A 232 2.47 15.06 27.16
N LYS A 233 2.09 16.17 26.50
CA LYS A 233 0.82 16.31 25.80
C LYS A 233 1.02 16.96 24.44
N LYS A 234 0.05 16.78 23.55
CA LYS A 234 -0.04 17.55 22.32
C LYS A 234 -0.06 19.05 22.61
N GLY A 235 0.75 19.81 21.89
CA GLY A 235 0.91 21.25 22.05
C GLY A 235 2.12 21.67 22.91
N ASP A 236 2.71 20.77 23.70
CA ASP A 236 3.91 21.07 24.46
C ASP A 236 5.04 21.45 23.51
N LYS A 237 5.73 22.57 23.80
CA LYS A 237 6.92 22.99 23.08
C LYS A 237 8.15 22.51 23.83
N LEU A 238 8.92 21.66 23.19
CA LEU A 238 10.16 21.13 23.76
C LEU A 238 11.24 22.20 23.71
N LEU A 239 11.95 22.43 24.83
CA LEU A 239 12.95 23.50 24.99
C LEU A 239 14.35 22.95 25.22
N MET A 240 14.52 22.10 26.25
CA MET A 240 15.84 21.62 26.68
C MET A 240 15.79 20.13 27.05
N ALA A 241 16.89 19.43 26.79
CA ALA A 241 17.14 18.08 27.28
C ALA A 241 18.45 18.03 28.08
N ASP A 242 18.42 17.47 29.29
CA ASP A 242 19.56 17.35 30.18
C ASP A 242 20.36 18.67 30.32
N GLY A 243 19.64 19.81 30.37
CA GLY A 243 20.21 21.15 30.51
C GLY A 243 20.79 21.73 29.21
N ARG A 244 20.66 21.06 28.06
CA ARG A 244 21.08 21.56 26.75
C ARG A 244 19.87 22.07 25.97
N SER A 245 19.98 23.28 25.41
CA SER A 245 18.98 23.77 24.47
C SER A 245 19.00 22.92 23.18
N ILE A 246 17.84 22.54 22.70
CA ILE A 246 17.68 21.78 21.45
C ILE A 246 16.82 22.62 20.52
N GLU A 247 17.39 22.96 19.37
CA GLU A 247 16.81 23.97 18.48
C GLU A 247 15.74 23.42 17.55
N ASN A 248 15.79 22.13 17.22
CA ASN A 248 14.88 21.54 16.24
C ASN A 248 14.42 20.13 16.64
N TRP A 249 13.31 19.70 16.05
CA TRP A 249 12.71 18.39 16.32
C TRP A 249 13.61 17.22 15.93
N ILE A 250 14.45 17.39 14.92
CA ILE A 250 15.31 16.30 14.42
C ILE A 250 16.35 15.95 15.46
N GLU A 251 16.93 16.96 16.12
CA GLU A 251 17.84 16.76 17.26
C GLU A 251 17.14 16.06 18.44
N TRP A 252 15.87 16.41 18.72
CA TRP A 252 15.06 15.70 19.71
C TRP A 252 14.86 14.23 19.35
N ALA A 253 14.50 13.96 18.09
CA ALA A 253 14.29 12.61 17.61
C ALA A 253 15.58 11.77 17.70
N GLU A 254 16.72 12.36 17.34
CA GLU A 254 18.02 11.69 17.42
C GLU A 254 18.44 11.43 18.85
N LEU A 255 18.24 12.40 19.76
CA LEU A 255 18.54 12.23 21.18
C LEU A 255 17.73 11.07 21.77
N PHE A 256 16.42 11.02 21.52
CA PHE A 256 15.59 9.94 22.03
C PHE A 256 15.97 8.59 21.41
N ARG A 257 16.25 8.57 20.10
CA ARG A 257 16.64 7.35 19.39
C ARG A 257 17.97 6.78 19.88
N SER A 258 18.94 7.64 20.17
CA SER A 258 20.28 7.24 20.66
C SER A 258 20.36 6.92 22.14
N SER A 259 19.25 7.07 22.89
CA SER A 259 19.21 6.91 24.36
C SER A 259 18.21 5.84 24.82
N PRO A 260 18.27 4.58 24.29
CA PRO A 260 17.35 3.53 24.71
C PRO A 260 17.49 3.24 26.22
N GLY A 261 16.37 3.22 26.94
CA GLY A 261 16.32 2.93 28.38
C GLY A 261 16.96 3.98 29.30
N GLN A 262 17.55 5.05 28.77
CA GLN A 262 18.17 6.13 29.57
C GLN A 262 17.14 7.16 29.99
N LYS A 263 17.27 7.68 31.17
CA LYS A 263 16.39 8.73 31.71
C LYS A 263 16.88 10.11 31.25
N ILE A 264 16.05 10.82 30.47
CA ILE A 264 16.36 12.16 29.95
C ILE A 264 15.47 13.18 30.66
N ALA A 265 16.07 14.22 31.21
CA ALA A 265 15.34 15.36 31.77
C ALA A 265 14.90 16.27 30.63
N VAL A 266 13.59 16.48 30.48
CA VAL A 266 12.99 17.28 29.41
C VAL A 266 12.34 18.51 29.97
N GLN A 267 12.77 19.70 29.52
CA GLN A 267 12.12 20.96 29.81
C GLN A 267 11.23 21.36 28.62
N TYR A 268 10.00 21.72 28.91
CA TYR A 268 9.00 22.07 27.90
C TYR A 268 8.12 23.23 28.37
N GLU A 269 7.52 23.93 27.44
CA GLU A 269 6.56 24.99 27.67
C GLU A 269 5.14 24.47 27.38
N ARG A 270 4.22 24.69 28.30
CA ARG A 270 2.79 24.42 28.16
C ARG A 270 2.02 25.63 28.68
N ASP A 271 1.14 26.17 27.84
CA ASP A 271 0.30 27.34 28.19
C ASP A 271 1.11 28.54 28.74
N GLY A 272 2.32 28.75 28.20
CA GLY A 272 3.25 29.81 28.63
C GLY A 272 4.04 29.51 29.90
N ALA A 273 3.81 28.39 30.55
CA ALA A 273 4.56 27.95 31.72
C ALA A 273 5.66 26.95 31.38
N VAL A 274 6.86 27.19 31.85
CA VAL A 274 7.99 26.27 31.67
C VAL A 274 7.92 25.18 32.73
N MET A 275 7.90 23.94 32.31
CA MET A 275 7.79 22.75 33.14
C MET A 275 8.94 21.79 32.86
N THR A 276 9.22 20.91 33.80
CA THR A 276 10.25 19.87 33.66
C THR A 276 9.66 18.51 33.97
N THR A 277 9.98 17.52 33.13
CA THR A 277 9.67 16.12 33.37
C THR A 277 10.87 15.26 33.05
N SER A 278 10.75 13.94 33.19
CA SER A 278 11.76 13.03 32.71
C SER A 278 11.12 11.92 31.93
N VAL A 279 11.69 11.65 30.75
CA VAL A 279 11.26 10.62 29.82
C VAL A 279 12.31 9.52 29.78
N ARG A 280 11.88 8.27 29.78
CA ARG A 280 12.77 7.12 29.56
C ARG A 280 12.31 6.43 28.27
N PRO A 281 13.04 6.59 27.13
CA PRO A 281 12.69 5.91 25.90
C PRO A 281 12.67 4.39 26.08
N ASP A 282 11.66 3.73 25.58
CA ASP A 282 11.64 2.27 25.47
C ASP A 282 12.74 1.79 24.52
N SER A 283 13.32 0.63 24.80
CA SER A 283 14.33 0.03 23.93
C SER A 283 13.66 -0.84 22.87
N GLU A 284 13.90 -0.56 21.61
CA GLU A 284 13.44 -1.35 20.48
C GLU A 284 14.65 -1.81 19.66
N GLU A 285 14.68 -3.10 19.33
CA GLU A 285 15.72 -3.67 18.48
C GLU A 285 15.26 -3.66 17.03
N LEU A 286 16.03 -3.01 16.16
CA LEU A 286 15.79 -3.03 14.72
C LEU A 286 16.24 -4.35 14.11
N SER A 287 15.79 -4.62 12.89
CA SER A 287 16.11 -5.85 12.13
C SER A 287 17.60 -6.07 11.88
N ASP A 288 18.43 -5.04 12.03
CA ASP A 288 19.90 -5.10 11.93
C ASP A 288 20.61 -5.29 13.29
N GLY A 289 19.84 -5.48 14.38
CA GLY A 289 20.34 -5.63 15.73
C GLY A 289 20.66 -4.31 16.46
N THR A 290 20.38 -3.16 15.85
CA THR A 290 20.59 -1.86 16.45
C THR A 290 19.50 -1.57 17.48
N LEU A 291 19.87 -1.23 18.73
CA LEU A 291 18.94 -0.78 19.75
C LEU A 291 18.67 0.72 19.60
N ILE A 292 17.40 1.06 19.50
CA ILE A 292 16.94 2.46 19.44
C ILE A 292 15.97 2.77 20.59
N GLY A 293 15.93 4.04 21.00
CA GLY A 293 14.97 4.54 21.98
C GLY A 293 13.70 5.03 21.29
N ARG A 294 12.54 4.67 21.84
CA ARG A 294 11.23 5.20 21.43
C ARG A 294 10.50 5.86 22.58
N VAL A 295 9.95 7.04 22.34
CA VAL A 295 9.17 7.81 23.34
C VAL A 295 7.69 7.94 22.98
N GLY A 296 7.32 7.65 21.75
CA GLY A 296 5.93 7.69 21.29
C GLY A 296 5.37 9.10 21.12
N VAL A 297 6.17 10.02 20.56
CA VAL A 297 5.74 11.36 20.17
C VAL A 297 5.95 11.60 18.67
N ALA A 298 5.12 12.45 18.09
CA ALA A 298 5.33 13.00 16.75
C ALA A 298 5.37 14.54 16.82
N ALA A 299 6.17 15.13 15.92
CA ALA A 299 6.23 16.58 15.76
C ALA A 299 4.90 17.18 15.29
N SER A 300 4.68 18.43 15.65
CA SER A 300 3.70 19.27 14.96
C SER A 300 4.32 19.91 13.72
N THR A 301 3.49 20.22 12.76
CA THR A 301 3.86 21.00 11.59
C THR A 301 3.32 22.41 11.71
N ASP A 302 4.03 23.39 11.10
CA ASP A 302 3.55 24.74 10.98
C ASP A 302 2.27 24.77 10.12
N GLU A 303 1.16 25.17 10.71
CA GLU A 303 -0.15 25.14 10.06
C GLU A 303 -0.25 26.16 8.90
N ALA A 304 0.31 27.36 9.05
CA ALA A 304 0.32 28.36 8.00
C ALA A 304 1.13 27.87 6.79
N TRP A 305 2.27 27.24 7.05
CA TRP A 305 3.06 26.60 6.01
C TRP A 305 2.32 25.45 5.35
N ARG A 306 1.68 24.59 6.15
CA ARG A 306 0.88 23.46 5.64
C ARG A 306 -0.20 23.94 4.68
N GLN A 307 -0.92 25.00 5.03
CA GLN A 307 -1.93 25.61 4.16
C GLN A 307 -1.31 26.21 2.88
N LYS A 308 -0.12 26.82 2.96
CA LYS A 308 0.61 27.36 1.79
C LYS A 308 0.98 26.27 0.79
N VAL A 309 1.45 25.10 1.27
CA VAL A 309 1.95 24.02 0.41
C VAL A 309 0.90 23.01 0.01
N SER A 310 -0.18 22.86 0.76
CA SER A 310 -1.28 21.96 0.42
C SER A 310 -2.25 22.67 -0.53
N HIS A 311 -2.48 22.05 -1.68
CA HIS A 311 -3.48 22.51 -2.64
C HIS A 311 -4.61 21.51 -2.70
N HIS A 312 -5.77 21.89 -2.20
CA HIS A 312 -6.97 21.06 -2.29
C HIS A 312 -7.81 21.52 -3.46
N TYR A 313 -8.14 20.60 -4.36
CA TYR A 313 -9.03 20.87 -5.49
C TYR A 313 -9.90 19.66 -5.79
N VAL A 314 -11.01 19.88 -6.48
CA VAL A 314 -11.89 18.82 -6.96
C VAL A 314 -11.69 18.68 -8.46
N PRO A 315 -11.06 17.57 -8.91
CA PRO A 315 -10.87 17.36 -10.33
C PRO A 315 -12.20 17.12 -11.06
N SER A 316 -12.22 17.37 -12.36
CA SER A 316 -13.34 16.94 -13.19
C SER A 316 -13.50 15.43 -13.15
N VAL A 317 -14.70 14.92 -13.44
CA VAL A 317 -14.95 13.46 -13.42
C VAL A 317 -13.98 12.70 -14.33
N SER A 318 -13.72 13.20 -15.53
CA SER A 318 -12.78 12.58 -16.47
C SER A 318 -11.35 12.55 -15.94
N GLU A 319 -10.92 13.64 -15.28
CA GLU A 319 -9.61 13.75 -14.67
C GLU A 319 -9.47 12.82 -13.46
N ALA A 320 -10.48 12.76 -12.59
CA ALA A 320 -10.51 11.84 -11.45
C ALA A 320 -10.35 10.37 -11.88
N PHE A 321 -11.02 9.95 -12.96
CA PHE A 321 -10.88 8.60 -13.51
C PHE A 321 -9.54 8.37 -14.21
N LYS A 322 -8.97 9.39 -14.87
CA LYS A 322 -7.62 9.32 -15.43
C LYS A 322 -6.58 9.14 -14.32
N MET A 323 -6.66 9.93 -13.24
CA MET A 323 -5.81 9.76 -12.05
C MET A 323 -5.99 8.37 -11.42
N GLY A 324 -7.23 7.87 -11.35
CA GLY A 324 -7.54 6.52 -10.87
C GLY A 324 -6.88 5.43 -11.70
N TRP A 325 -6.87 5.57 -13.03
CA TRP A 325 -6.16 4.67 -13.94
C TRP A 325 -4.64 4.71 -13.68
N GLU A 326 -4.04 5.90 -13.66
CA GLU A 326 -2.60 6.08 -13.44
C GLU A 326 -2.17 5.51 -12.09
N LYS A 327 -2.93 5.79 -11.02
CA LYS A 327 -2.66 5.24 -9.69
C LYS A 327 -2.77 3.71 -9.68
N THR A 328 -3.78 3.15 -10.32
CA THR A 328 -3.94 1.69 -10.44
C THR A 328 -2.78 1.06 -11.19
N GLN A 329 -2.34 1.66 -12.30
CA GLN A 329 -1.21 1.19 -13.09
C GLN A 329 0.09 1.23 -12.26
N ASN A 330 0.37 2.33 -11.57
CA ASN A 330 1.57 2.51 -10.76
C ASN A 330 1.65 1.47 -9.62
N TYR A 331 0.54 1.28 -8.88
CA TYR A 331 0.48 0.27 -7.83
C TYR A 331 0.59 -1.16 -8.37
N SER A 332 0.00 -1.44 -9.52
CA SER A 332 0.11 -2.76 -10.17
C SER A 332 1.56 -3.07 -10.54
N VAL A 333 2.26 -2.12 -11.16
CA VAL A 333 3.69 -2.26 -11.49
C VAL A 333 4.53 -2.42 -10.22
N MET A 334 4.28 -1.61 -9.19
CA MET A 334 4.97 -1.71 -7.91
C MET A 334 4.78 -3.09 -7.27
N MET A 335 3.56 -3.62 -7.28
CA MET A 335 3.27 -4.96 -6.77
C MET A 335 4.00 -6.07 -7.53
N VAL A 336 3.98 -6.03 -8.86
CA VAL A 336 4.71 -7.02 -9.67
C VAL A 336 6.22 -6.96 -9.37
N LYS A 337 6.78 -5.76 -9.26
CA LYS A 337 8.19 -5.59 -8.86
C LYS A 337 8.45 -6.12 -7.45
N PHE A 338 7.55 -5.86 -6.49
CA PHE A 338 7.67 -6.37 -5.13
C PHE A 338 7.68 -7.90 -5.09
N PHE A 339 6.75 -8.57 -5.80
CA PHE A 339 6.75 -10.03 -5.90
C PHE A 339 8.02 -10.55 -6.60
N GLY A 340 8.51 -9.88 -7.63
CA GLY A 340 9.80 -10.21 -8.24
C GLY A 340 10.96 -10.16 -7.25
N LYS A 341 11.04 -9.10 -6.44
CA LYS A 341 12.05 -8.97 -5.37
C LYS A 341 11.88 -10.03 -4.27
N LEU A 342 10.64 -10.39 -3.94
CA LEU A 342 10.35 -11.44 -2.96
C LEU A 342 10.87 -12.80 -3.45
N LEU A 343 10.64 -13.14 -4.72
CA LEU A 343 11.13 -14.39 -5.32
C LEU A 343 12.65 -14.46 -5.42
N THR A 344 13.32 -13.32 -5.58
CA THR A 344 14.81 -13.23 -5.62
C THR A 344 15.44 -13.06 -4.24
N GLY A 345 14.66 -13.06 -3.15
CA GLY A 345 15.17 -12.87 -1.78
C GLY A 345 15.63 -11.44 -1.46
N GLN A 346 15.31 -10.47 -2.31
CA GLN A 346 15.68 -9.06 -2.14
C GLN A 346 14.66 -8.25 -1.33
N ALA A 347 13.48 -8.82 -1.06
CA ALA A 347 12.47 -8.23 -0.20
C ALA A 347 12.25 -9.10 1.04
N SER A 348 12.01 -8.47 2.20
CA SER A 348 11.72 -9.17 3.43
C SER A 348 10.28 -9.70 3.46
N LEU A 349 10.11 -10.93 3.96
CA LEU A 349 8.81 -11.52 4.22
C LEU A 349 8.01 -10.77 5.31
N SER A 350 8.66 -9.95 6.14
CA SER A 350 8.01 -9.12 7.17
C SER A 350 7.05 -8.07 6.59
N HIS A 351 7.18 -7.73 5.31
CA HIS A 351 6.26 -6.82 4.62
C HIS A 351 4.93 -7.46 4.19
N ILE A 352 4.80 -8.78 4.33
CA ILE A 352 3.54 -9.47 4.01
C ILE A 352 2.57 -9.27 5.18
N SER A 353 1.47 -8.57 4.90
CA SER A 353 0.38 -8.35 5.86
C SER A 353 -0.64 -9.49 5.78
N GLY A 354 -1.12 -9.91 6.92
CA GLY A 354 -2.16 -10.94 7.02
C GLY A 354 -3.57 -10.37 7.19
N PRO A 355 -4.56 -11.24 7.37
CA PRO A 355 -5.97 -10.85 7.47
C PRO A 355 -6.27 -9.90 8.63
N LEU A 356 -5.55 -10.01 9.75
CA LEU A 356 -5.76 -9.14 10.93
C LEU A 356 -5.32 -7.71 10.65
N THR A 357 -4.15 -7.53 10.02
CA THR A 357 -3.69 -6.19 9.59
C THR A 357 -4.65 -5.59 8.57
N ILE A 358 -5.13 -6.36 7.60
CA ILE A 358 -6.11 -5.89 6.60
C ILE A 358 -7.41 -5.46 7.29
N ALA A 359 -7.89 -6.21 8.28
CA ALA A 359 -9.07 -5.86 9.04
C ALA A 359 -8.88 -4.57 9.87
N ASP A 360 -7.72 -4.41 10.52
CA ASP A 360 -7.40 -3.21 11.28
C ASP A 360 -7.38 -1.96 10.38
N VAL A 361 -6.72 -2.05 9.22
CA VAL A 361 -6.67 -0.96 8.24
C VAL A 361 -8.06 -0.65 7.67
N ALA A 362 -8.89 -1.68 7.41
CA ALA A 362 -10.29 -1.48 7.01
C ALA A 362 -11.07 -0.67 8.03
N GLY A 363 -10.94 -1.02 9.32
CA GLY A 363 -11.59 -0.30 10.41
C GLY A 363 -11.11 1.14 10.56
N LYS A 364 -9.80 1.36 10.50
CA LYS A 364 -9.19 2.67 10.59
C LYS A 364 -9.62 3.58 9.43
N THR A 365 -9.52 3.10 8.20
CA THR A 365 -9.91 3.87 7.01
C THR A 365 -11.40 4.17 6.98
N ALA A 366 -12.26 3.23 7.38
CA ALA A 366 -13.69 3.47 7.52
C ALA A 366 -14.02 4.52 8.60
N SER A 367 -13.23 4.58 9.67
CA SER A 367 -13.40 5.57 10.75
C SER A 367 -12.90 6.96 10.34
N ILE A 368 -11.92 7.07 9.42
CA ILE A 368 -11.45 8.34 8.85
C ILE A 368 -12.52 8.92 7.92
N GLY A 369 -13.14 8.09 7.07
CA GLY A 369 -14.23 8.52 6.18
C GLY A 369 -14.32 7.72 4.89
N VAL A 370 -15.35 8.02 4.12
CA VAL A 370 -15.70 7.28 2.88
C VAL A 370 -14.54 7.32 1.87
N GLN A 371 -13.91 8.46 1.68
CA GLN A 371 -12.81 8.62 0.74
C GLN A 371 -11.64 7.67 1.05
N SER A 372 -11.17 7.68 2.29
CA SER A 372 -10.08 6.80 2.74
C SER A 372 -10.45 5.32 2.62
N TYR A 373 -11.70 4.98 2.87
CA TYR A 373 -12.18 3.61 2.73
C TYR A 373 -12.26 3.15 1.27
N LEU A 374 -12.66 4.04 0.34
CA LEU A 374 -12.64 3.76 -1.10
C LEU A 374 -11.21 3.53 -1.60
N GLU A 375 -10.25 4.33 -1.15
CA GLU A 375 -8.82 4.13 -1.49
C GLU A 375 -8.28 2.81 -0.95
N PHE A 376 -8.62 2.45 0.28
CA PHE A 376 -8.29 1.15 0.86
C PHE A 376 -8.87 0.00 0.02
N LEU A 377 -10.16 0.06 -0.34
CA LEU A 377 -10.80 -0.94 -1.19
C LEU A 377 -10.11 -1.06 -2.55
N ALA A 378 -9.72 0.07 -3.16
CA ALA A 378 -9.00 0.08 -4.43
C ALA A 378 -7.64 -0.63 -4.31
N LEU A 379 -6.86 -0.35 -3.26
CA LEU A 379 -5.56 -1.00 -3.02
C LEU A 379 -5.70 -2.51 -2.81
N VAL A 380 -6.68 -2.94 -2.00
CA VAL A 380 -6.95 -4.37 -1.80
C VAL A 380 -7.44 -5.03 -3.09
N SER A 381 -8.23 -4.31 -3.91
CA SER A 381 -8.68 -4.79 -5.21
C SER A 381 -7.51 -5.03 -6.18
N ILE A 382 -6.54 -4.09 -6.23
CA ILE A 382 -5.31 -4.28 -7.02
C ILE A 382 -4.55 -5.51 -6.51
N SER A 383 -4.41 -5.62 -5.18
CA SER A 383 -3.69 -6.74 -4.56
C SER A 383 -4.31 -8.08 -4.96
N LEU A 384 -5.63 -8.20 -4.83
CA LEU A 384 -6.36 -9.41 -5.24
C LEU A 384 -6.21 -9.68 -6.74
N GLY A 385 -6.34 -8.65 -7.59
CA GLY A 385 -6.19 -8.78 -9.04
C GLY A 385 -4.80 -9.27 -9.43
N ILE A 386 -3.74 -8.63 -8.93
CA ILE A 386 -2.35 -8.99 -9.25
C ILE A 386 -1.98 -10.36 -8.66
N MET A 387 -2.35 -10.62 -7.39
CA MET A 387 -2.10 -11.93 -6.75
C MET A 387 -2.72 -13.07 -7.56
N ASN A 388 -3.97 -12.90 -7.99
CA ASN A 388 -4.66 -13.91 -8.79
C ASN A 388 -4.07 -14.06 -10.20
N LEU A 389 -3.36 -13.09 -10.74
CA LEU A 389 -2.64 -13.20 -12.02
C LEU A 389 -1.25 -13.85 -11.89
N LEU A 390 -0.72 -14.03 -10.67
CA LEU A 390 0.55 -14.72 -10.49
C LEU A 390 0.46 -16.19 -10.97
N PRO A 391 1.53 -16.76 -11.53
CA PRO A 391 1.55 -18.12 -12.07
C PRO A 391 1.61 -19.17 -10.94
N VAL A 392 0.75 -19.05 -9.94
CA VAL A 392 0.66 -19.97 -8.81
C VAL A 392 -0.51 -20.92 -9.06
N PRO A 393 -0.25 -22.24 -9.19
CA PRO A 393 -1.31 -23.25 -9.39
C PRO A 393 -2.21 -23.30 -8.16
N VAL A 394 -3.37 -22.84 -8.21
CA VAL A 394 -4.47 -22.70 -7.23
C VAL A 394 -5.18 -21.36 -7.46
N LEU A 395 -4.43 -20.37 -7.98
CA LEU A 395 -4.95 -19.07 -8.38
C LEU A 395 -5.29 -19.06 -9.88
N ASP A 396 -6.04 -18.07 -10.31
CA ASP A 396 -6.43 -17.93 -11.73
C ASP A 396 -5.22 -17.91 -12.66
N GLY A 397 -4.12 -17.22 -12.27
CA GLY A 397 -2.89 -17.16 -13.03
C GLY A 397 -2.26 -18.52 -13.32
N GLY A 398 -2.36 -19.46 -12.39
CA GLY A 398 -1.93 -20.84 -12.62
C GLY A 398 -2.76 -21.54 -13.69
N HIS A 399 -4.09 -21.35 -13.67
CA HIS A 399 -4.96 -21.85 -14.72
C HIS A 399 -4.69 -21.18 -16.07
N LEU A 400 -4.40 -19.87 -16.09
CA LEU A 400 -4.00 -19.16 -17.31
C LEU A 400 -2.75 -19.78 -17.94
N VAL A 401 -1.74 -20.11 -17.14
CA VAL A 401 -0.53 -20.79 -17.64
C VAL A 401 -0.86 -22.16 -18.20
N TYR A 402 -1.74 -22.93 -17.56
CA TYR A 402 -2.14 -24.26 -18.07
C TYR A 402 -2.86 -24.13 -19.42
N TYR A 403 -3.80 -23.19 -19.56
CA TYR A 403 -4.55 -23.03 -20.83
C TYR A 403 -3.68 -22.40 -21.92
N ALA A 404 -2.75 -21.52 -21.60
CA ALA A 404 -1.77 -21.00 -22.55
C ALA A 404 -0.84 -22.12 -23.06
N ALA A 405 -0.34 -22.98 -22.18
CA ALA A 405 0.47 -24.13 -22.56
C ALA A 405 -0.30 -25.14 -23.42
N GLU A 406 -1.58 -25.37 -23.11
CA GLU A 406 -2.46 -26.20 -23.92
C GLU A 406 -2.67 -25.61 -25.30
N TRP A 407 -2.90 -24.30 -25.39
CA TRP A 407 -3.09 -23.61 -26.68
C TRP A 407 -1.86 -23.70 -27.55
N ILE A 408 -0.67 -23.52 -27.02
CA ILE A 408 0.60 -23.62 -27.77
C ILE A 408 0.89 -25.05 -28.21
N ARG A 409 0.61 -26.05 -27.34
CA ARG A 409 0.93 -27.47 -27.59
C ARG A 409 -0.16 -28.21 -28.39
N GLY A 410 -1.35 -27.64 -28.51
CA GLY A 410 -2.51 -28.27 -29.14
C GLY A 410 -3.13 -29.43 -28.36
N LYS A 411 -2.65 -29.70 -27.12
CA LYS A 411 -3.17 -30.74 -26.22
C LYS A 411 -3.04 -30.33 -24.75
N PRO A 412 -4.00 -30.76 -23.91
CA PRO A 412 -3.98 -30.43 -22.48
C PRO A 412 -2.76 -31.01 -21.78
N LEU A 413 -2.38 -30.39 -20.65
CA LEU A 413 -1.39 -30.92 -19.71
C LEU A 413 -1.94 -32.18 -19.05
N SER A 414 -1.06 -33.15 -18.78
CA SER A 414 -1.47 -34.37 -18.08
C SER A 414 -1.99 -34.05 -16.66
N GLU A 415 -2.97 -34.83 -16.19
CA GLU A 415 -3.55 -34.69 -14.86
C GLU A 415 -2.49 -34.76 -13.74
N ARG A 416 -1.44 -35.58 -13.94
CA ARG A 416 -0.32 -35.69 -12.97
C ARG A 416 0.42 -34.35 -12.81
N VAL A 417 0.69 -33.65 -13.92
CA VAL A 417 1.36 -32.34 -13.90
C VAL A 417 0.47 -31.30 -13.23
N GLN A 418 -0.82 -31.27 -13.59
CA GLN A 418 -1.76 -30.35 -12.96
C GLN A 418 -1.88 -30.60 -11.46
N MET A 419 -1.98 -31.86 -11.03
CA MET A 419 -2.09 -32.26 -9.63
C MET A 419 -0.83 -31.93 -8.82
N LEU A 420 0.37 -32.14 -9.40
CA LEU A 420 1.63 -31.74 -8.77
C LEU A 420 1.69 -30.20 -8.61
N GLY A 421 1.29 -29.47 -9.64
CA GLY A 421 1.22 -28.01 -9.57
C GLY A 421 0.28 -27.53 -8.46
N VAL A 422 -0.92 -28.08 -8.38
CA VAL A 422 -1.90 -27.73 -7.32
C VAL A 422 -1.34 -28.02 -5.92
N ARG A 423 -0.71 -29.18 -5.71
CA ARG A 423 -0.09 -29.52 -4.41
C ARG A 423 1.03 -28.52 -4.04
N PHE A 424 1.89 -28.20 -5.00
CA PHE A 424 2.95 -27.22 -4.80
C PHE A 424 2.39 -25.82 -4.50
N GLY A 425 1.43 -25.34 -5.32
CA GLY A 425 0.80 -24.05 -5.12
C GLY A 425 0.08 -23.94 -3.75
N LEU A 426 -0.61 -25.00 -3.34
CA LEU A 426 -1.24 -25.07 -2.02
C LEU A 426 -0.21 -24.99 -0.88
N ALA A 427 0.91 -25.71 -0.99
CA ALA A 427 1.99 -25.66 -0.01
C ALA A 427 2.59 -24.25 0.12
N VAL A 428 2.88 -23.60 -1.02
CA VAL A 428 3.38 -22.22 -1.04
C VAL A 428 2.37 -21.26 -0.41
N MET A 429 1.09 -21.37 -0.77
CA MET A 429 0.03 -20.52 -0.23
C MET A 429 -0.13 -20.69 1.28
N LEU A 430 -0.10 -21.93 1.79
CA LEU A 430 -0.15 -22.20 3.23
C LEU A 430 1.07 -21.62 3.96
N MET A 431 2.26 -21.75 3.38
CA MET A 431 3.48 -21.16 3.93
C MET A 431 3.38 -19.64 4.02
N LEU A 432 2.97 -18.97 2.94
CA LEU A 432 2.79 -17.52 2.93
C LEU A 432 1.72 -17.07 3.93
N MET A 433 0.63 -17.84 4.08
CA MET A 433 -0.41 -17.54 5.05
C MET A 433 0.13 -17.66 6.49
N MET A 434 0.93 -18.71 6.80
CA MET A 434 1.57 -18.83 8.11
C MET A 434 2.49 -17.66 8.41
N VAL A 435 3.32 -17.24 7.44
CA VAL A 435 4.18 -16.06 7.59
C VAL A 435 3.35 -14.80 7.82
N ALA A 436 2.28 -14.59 7.05
CA ALA A 436 1.40 -13.44 7.20
C ALA A 436 0.73 -13.40 8.58
N PHE A 437 0.24 -14.54 9.09
CA PHE A 437 -0.31 -14.63 10.45
C PHE A 437 0.75 -14.39 11.52
N PHE A 438 1.95 -14.93 11.36
CA PHE A 438 3.05 -14.67 12.28
C PHE A 438 3.40 -13.17 12.33
N ASN A 439 3.50 -12.53 11.18
CA ASN A 439 3.74 -11.08 11.08
C ASN A 439 2.61 -10.27 11.73
N ASP A 440 1.34 -10.67 11.54
CA ASP A 440 0.20 -10.00 12.17
C ASP A 440 0.27 -10.10 13.70
N ILE A 441 0.57 -11.28 14.22
CA ILE A 441 0.68 -11.50 15.68
C ILE A 441 1.82 -10.66 16.24
N THR A 442 2.98 -10.66 15.61
CA THR A 442 4.12 -9.84 16.07
C THR A 442 3.86 -8.34 16.01
N ARG A 443 3.05 -7.86 15.05
CA ARG A 443 2.65 -6.44 14.97
C ARG A 443 1.62 -6.02 16.02
N ILE A 444 0.78 -6.95 16.47
CA ILE A 444 -0.33 -6.64 17.40
C ILE A 444 0.12 -6.83 18.85
N PHE A 445 0.99 -7.80 19.11
CA PHE A 445 1.36 -8.23 20.47
C PHE A 445 2.85 -8.09 20.78
N GLY A 446 3.72 -7.76 19.84
CA GLY A 446 5.15 -7.48 19.96
C GLY A 446 5.39 -5.99 19.91
#